data_161e82d27db5b5f1e23f08132b155d1e
#
_entry.id   161e82d27db5b5f1e23f08132b155d1e
#
_cell.length_a   1.000
_cell.length_b   1.000
_cell.length_c   1.000
_cell.angle_alpha   90.00
_cell.angle_beta   90.00
_cell.angle_gamma   90.00
#
_symmetry.space_group_name_H-M   'P 1'
#
loop_
_entity.id
_entity.type
_entity.pdbx_description
1 polymer ?
#
loop_
_entity_poly.entity_id
_entity_poly.type
_entity_poly.pdbx_seq_one_letter_code
_entity_poly.pdbx_strand_id
1 'polypeptide(L)'
;MHHRPFVASIRLPLLASLAAATILGAGVAAAETWVITDQSHPTTGNADRHVLLDAPTRLEIELASGLPAAPEQATAVVQRRLKQGGTDLQRRIAAAYQGVTDAWSLGITKVPAVVVDRRYVVYGEANVERAVARIEQHKRERP
;
A
#
# COMPACT_ATOMS: atom_id res chain seq x y z
N MET A 1 -92.71 0.26 9.44
CA MET A 1 -91.57 0.94 8.74
C MET A 1 -90.35 0.75 9.63
N HIS A 2 -89.53 -0.24 9.29
CA HIS A 2 -88.31 -0.58 10.09
C HIS A 2 -87.08 -0.22 9.29
N HIS A 3 -86.44 0.85 9.69
CA HIS A 3 -85.07 1.21 9.14
C HIS A 3 -84.03 0.43 9.93
N ARG A 4 -83.28 -0.47 9.23
CA ARG A 4 -82.09 -1.12 9.76
C ARG A 4 -80.85 -0.25 9.39
N PRO A 5 -80.00 0.07 10.32
CA PRO A 5 -78.73 0.68 9.98
C PRO A 5 -77.71 -0.35 9.45
N PHE A 6 -77.08 0.01 8.34
CA PHE A 6 -76.03 -0.75 7.67
C PHE A 6 -74.68 -0.48 8.39
N VAL A 7 -74.12 -1.51 9.03
CA VAL A 7 -72.83 -1.41 9.68
C VAL A 7 -71.77 -1.84 8.68
N ALA A 8 -71.01 -0.90 8.16
CA ALA A 8 -69.87 -1.15 7.30
C ALA A 8 -68.62 -1.46 8.15
N SER A 9 -68.18 -2.71 8.09
CA SER A 9 -66.91 -3.14 8.71
C SER A 9 -65.71 -2.70 7.85
N ILE A 10 -64.99 -1.74 8.32
CA ILE A 10 -63.71 -1.30 7.72
C ILE A 10 -62.63 -2.31 8.17
N ARG A 11 -62.18 -3.15 7.23
CA ARG A 11 -60.98 -4.01 7.43
C ARG A 11 -59.73 -3.18 7.14
N LEU A 12 -58.95 -2.89 8.19
CA LEU A 12 -57.64 -2.31 8.09
C LEU A 12 -56.65 -3.36 7.56
N PRO A 13 -55.87 -3.09 6.49
CA PRO A 13 -54.80 -3.97 6.11
C PRO A 13 -53.62 -3.77 7.03
N LEU A 14 -53.15 -4.86 7.65
CA LEU A 14 -51.91 -4.93 8.41
C LEU A 14 -50.72 -4.74 7.45
N LEU A 15 -50.11 -3.60 7.46
CA LEU A 15 -48.83 -3.34 6.79
C LEU A 15 -47.73 -4.04 7.58
N ALA A 16 -47.32 -5.21 7.11
CA ALA A 16 -46.12 -5.89 7.57
C ALA A 16 -44.88 -5.11 7.10
N SER A 17 -44.33 -4.33 8.00
CA SER A 17 -43.03 -3.66 7.77
C SER A 17 -41.92 -4.70 7.76
N LEU A 18 -41.44 -5.05 6.55
CA LEU A 18 -40.25 -5.86 6.34
C LEU A 18 -39.00 -4.98 6.63
N ALA A 19 -38.49 -5.07 7.86
CA ALA A 19 -37.24 -4.47 8.24
C ALA A 19 -36.09 -5.22 7.55
N ALA A 20 -35.60 -4.69 6.44
CA ALA A 20 -34.38 -5.16 5.80
C ALA A 20 -33.19 -4.78 6.69
N ALA A 21 -32.69 -5.73 7.47
CA ALA A 21 -31.42 -5.60 8.19
C ALA A 21 -30.28 -5.60 7.16
N THR A 22 -29.81 -4.42 6.78
CA THR A 22 -28.55 -4.25 6.06
C THR A 22 -27.42 -4.62 7.02
N ILE A 23 -26.91 -5.85 6.92
CA ILE A 23 -25.65 -6.25 7.55
C ILE A 23 -24.57 -5.54 6.78
N LEU A 24 -24.10 -4.40 7.30
CA LEU A 24 -22.82 -3.82 6.89
C LEU A 24 -21.73 -4.84 7.27
N GLY A 25 -21.31 -5.64 6.30
CA GLY A 25 -20.10 -6.43 6.43
C GLY A 25 -18.95 -5.46 6.67
N ALA A 26 -18.49 -5.34 7.91
CA ALA A 26 -17.22 -4.74 8.21
C ALA A 26 -16.17 -5.61 7.51
N GLY A 27 -15.76 -5.23 6.31
CA GLY A 27 -14.63 -5.83 5.63
C GLY A 27 -13.45 -5.71 6.57
N VAL A 28 -12.93 -6.85 7.03
CA VAL A 28 -11.66 -6.88 7.75
C VAL A 28 -10.64 -6.34 6.75
N ALA A 29 -10.22 -5.09 6.91
CA ALA A 29 -9.14 -4.53 6.13
C ALA A 29 -7.93 -5.44 6.35
N ALA A 30 -7.51 -6.14 5.31
CA ALA A 30 -6.31 -6.97 5.38
C ALA A 30 -5.15 -6.06 5.80
N ALA A 31 -4.36 -6.52 6.77
CA ALA A 31 -3.22 -5.78 7.28
C ALA A 31 -2.23 -5.50 6.15
N GLU A 32 -1.97 -4.24 5.83
CA GLU A 32 -1.04 -3.85 4.77
C GLU A 32 0.39 -4.17 5.21
N THR A 33 1.08 -4.99 4.41
CA THR A 33 2.46 -5.41 4.67
C THR A 33 3.41 -4.75 3.68
N TRP A 34 4.41 -4.04 4.21
CA TRP A 34 5.48 -3.42 3.43
C TRP A 34 6.82 -4.08 3.73
N VAL A 35 7.62 -4.24 2.69
CA VAL A 35 9.03 -4.60 2.80
C VAL A 35 9.87 -3.40 2.39
N ILE A 36 10.77 -2.98 3.26
CA ILE A 36 11.72 -1.91 3.02
C ILE A 36 13.12 -2.51 3.10
N THR A 37 13.84 -2.46 1.99
CA THR A 37 15.13 -3.11 1.85
C THR A 37 16.00 -2.40 0.81
N ASP A 38 17.12 -3.00 0.44
CA ASP A 38 17.97 -2.63 -0.68
C ASP A 38 18.46 -3.89 -1.41
N GLN A 39 19.22 -3.73 -2.47
CA GLN A 39 19.72 -4.83 -3.29
C GLN A 39 20.72 -5.74 -2.53
N SER A 40 21.38 -5.21 -1.49
CA SER A 40 22.34 -5.97 -0.68
C SER A 40 21.66 -6.84 0.37
N HIS A 41 20.38 -6.59 0.66
CA HIS A 41 19.60 -7.31 1.65
C HIS A 41 18.34 -7.92 1.02
N PRO A 42 18.48 -8.97 0.18
CA PRO A 42 17.34 -9.59 -0.48
C PRO A 42 16.37 -10.19 0.54
N THR A 43 15.08 -10.05 0.25
CA THR A 43 14.00 -10.61 1.08
C THR A 43 13.21 -11.64 0.30
N THR A 44 12.53 -12.56 1.02
CA THR A 44 11.67 -13.59 0.46
C THR A 44 10.27 -13.49 1.04
N GLY A 45 9.27 -13.93 0.27
CA GLY A 45 7.87 -13.86 0.65
C GLY A 45 7.11 -12.75 -0.04
N ASN A 46 5.81 -12.66 0.27
CA ASN A 46 4.92 -11.70 -0.36
C ASN A 46 4.66 -10.49 0.53
N ALA A 47 4.64 -9.32 -0.07
CA ALA A 47 4.23 -8.07 0.57
C ALA A 47 3.37 -7.25 -0.38
N ASP A 48 2.50 -6.42 0.17
CA ASP A 48 1.66 -5.52 -0.63
C ASP A 48 2.49 -4.42 -1.28
N ARG A 49 3.60 -4.05 -0.63
CA ARG A 49 4.52 -3.04 -1.15
C ARG A 49 5.98 -3.41 -0.89
N HIS A 50 6.81 -3.26 -1.93
CA HIS A 50 8.26 -3.38 -1.85
C HIS A 50 8.90 -2.02 -2.09
N VAL A 51 9.72 -1.58 -1.15
CA VAL A 51 10.48 -0.32 -1.22
C VAL A 51 11.97 -0.66 -1.25
N LEU A 52 12.66 -0.25 -2.32
CA LEU A 52 14.10 -0.36 -2.47
C LEU A 52 14.73 1.00 -2.20
N LEU A 53 15.46 1.13 -1.08
CA LEU A 53 16.06 2.40 -0.68
C LEU A 53 17.21 2.84 -1.60
N ASP A 54 17.83 1.91 -2.31
CA ASP A 54 18.88 2.16 -3.30
C ASP A 54 18.35 2.47 -4.71
N ALA A 55 17.02 2.44 -4.92
CA ALA A 55 16.41 2.67 -6.23
C ALA A 55 16.76 4.03 -6.85
N PRO A 56 16.79 5.16 -6.12
CA PRO A 56 17.23 6.45 -6.69
C PRO A 56 18.66 6.39 -7.20
N THR A 57 19.59 5.89 -6.37
CA THR A 57 21.03 5.78 -6.75
C THR A 57 21.21 4.89 -7.99
N ARG A 58 20.47 3.80 -8.10
CA ARG A 58 20.53 2.92 -9.27
C ARG A 58 20.04 3.61 -10.53
N LEU A 59 18.99 4.42 -10.44
CA LEU A 59 18.52 5.23 -11.56
C LEU A 59 19.56 6.29 -11.97
N GLU A 60 20.23 6.91 -11.01
CA GLU A 60 21.31 7.85 -11.29
C GLU A 60 22.47 7.16 -12.02
N ILE A 61 22.90 5.99 -11.56
CA ILE A 61 23.94 5.17 -12.21
C ILE A 61 23.50 4.78 -13.64
N GLU A 62 22.25 4.36 -13.82
CA GLU A 62 21.70 4.03 -15.14
C GLU A 62 21.78 5.23 -16.10
N LEU A 63 21.37 6.41 -15.63
CA LEU A 63 21.39 7.64 -16.42
C LEU A 63 22.81 8.14 -16.69
N ALA A 64 23.75 7.90 -15.78
CA ALA A 64 25.15 8.32 -15.91
C ALA A 64 26.04 7.29 -16.62
N SER A 65 25.56 6.10 -16.92
CA SER A 65 26.36 5.04 -17.51
C SER A 65 26.95 5.45 -18.87
N GLY A 66 28.29 5.28 -19.05
CA GLY A 66 28.97 5.52 -20.33
C GLY A 66 28.90 6.99 -20.79
N LEU A 67 28.84 7.94 -19.87
CA LEU A 67 28.90 9.36 -20.23
C LEU A 67 30.28 9.75 -20.78
N PRO A 68 30.32 10.65 -21.78
CA PRO A 68 31.60 11.26 -22.26
C PRO A 68 32.28 12.04 -21.15
N ALA A 69 33.61 12.16 -21.23
CA ALA A 69 34.39 12.96 -20.29
C ALA A 69 34.14 14.48 -20.43
N ALA A 70 33.73 14.93 -21.63
CA ALA A 70 33.45 16.35 -21.87
C ALA A 70 32.07 16.72 -21.25
N PRO A 71 32.02 17.72 -20.33
CA PRO A 71 30.78 18.03 -19.59
C PRO A 71 29.59 18.41 -20.46
N GLU A 72 29.78 19.15 -21.54
CA GLU A 72 28.71 19.57 -22.45
C GLU A 72 28.11 18.36 -23.18
N GLN A 73 28.96 17.42 -23.60
CA GLN A 73 28.50 16.18 -24.26
C GLN A 73 27.80 15.28 -23.27
N ALA A 74 28.32 15.14 -22.05
CA ALA A 74 27.67 14.37 -20.97
C ALA A 74 26.28 14.93 -20.67
N THR A 75 26.15 16.24 -20.52
CA THR A 75 24.87 16.92 -20.30
C THR A 75 23.87 16.62 -21.44
N ALA A 76 24.33 16.74 -22.68
CA ALA A 76 23.48 16.46 -23.85
C ALA A 76 22.98 14.98 -23.89
N VAL A 77 23.84 14.04 -23.49
CA VAL A 77 23.47 12.62 -23.39
C VAL A 77 22.42 12.39 -22.31
N VAL A 78 22.60 12.94 -21.11
CA VAL A 78 21.64 12.82 -20.02
C VAL A 78 20.28 13.42 -20.40
N GLN A 79 20.28 14.63 -20.97
CA GLN A 79 19.04 15.28 -21.43
C GLN A 79 18.30 14.43 -22.47
N ARG A 80 19.03 13.82 -23.41
CA ARG A 80 18.45 12.91 -24.40
C ARG A 80 17.84 11.67 -23.73
N ARG A 81 18.53 11.05 -22.78
CA ARG A 81 18.03 9.88 -22.03
C ARG A 81 16.75 10.22 -21.25
N LEU A 82 16.72 11.37 -20.57
CA LEU A 82 15.53 11.84 -19.87
C LEU A 82 14.35 12.05 -20.83
N LYS A 83 14.59 12.67 -22.00
CA LYS A 83 13.57 12.89 -23.00
C LYS A 83 13.06 11.57 -23.61
N GLN A 84 13.96 10.64 -23.93
CA GLN A 84 13.60 9.33 -24.50
C GLN A 84 12.89 8.43 -23.50
N GLY A 85 13.24 8.52 -22.22
CA GLY A 85 12.57 7.75 -21.15
C GLY A 85 11.13 8.18 -20.88
N GLY A 86 10.79 9.42 -21.27
CA GLY A 86 9.41 9.92 -21.24
C GLY A 86 8.70 9.72 -19.91
N THR A 87 7.40 9.42 -19.97
CA THR A 87 6.56 9.23 -18.79
C THR A 87 6.94 8.01 -17.96
N ASP A 88 7.48 6.96 -18.58
CA ASP A 88 7.88 5.74 -17.86
C ASP A 88 9.08 6.00 -16.95
N LEU A 89 10.08 6.69 -17.44
CA LEU A 89 11.23 7.09 -16.62
C LEU A 89 10.80 8.05 -15.50
N GLN A 90 9.94 9.02 -15.80
CA GLN A 90 9.40 9.93 -14.79
C GLN A 90 8.67 9.18 -13.67
N ARG A 91 7.84 8.19 -14.00
CA ARG A 91 7.18 7.33 -13.00
C ARG A 91 8.17 6.53 -12.16
N ARG A 92 9.22 5.96 -12.78
CA ARG A 92 10.28 5.22 -12.07
C ARG A 92 11.01 6.11 -11.09
N ILE A 93 11.39 7.33 -11.52
CA ILE A 93 12.05 8.32 -10.66
C ILE A 93 11.12 8.70 -9.49
N ALA A 94 9.87 9.08 -9.78
CA ALA A 94 8.91 9.46 -8.76
C ALA A 94 8.68 8.33 -7.74
N ALA A 95 8.51 7.09 -8.19
CA ALA A 95 8.33 5.93 -7.32
C ALA A 95 9.54 5.64 -6.45
N ALA A 96 10.76 5.78 -6.98
CA ALA A 96 12.01 5.56 -6.25
C ALA A 96 12.16 6.56 -5.09
N TYR A 97 11.97 7.85 -5.36
CA TYR A 97 12.06 8.88 -4.33
C TYR A 97 10.90 8.83 -3.34
N GLN A 98 9.69 8.52 -3.81
CA GLN A 98 8.53 8.32 -2.93
C GLN A 98 8.78 7.17 -1.95
N GLY A 99 9.36 6.06 -2.41
CA GLY A 99 9.71 4.93 -1.55
C GLY A 99 10.65 5.33 -0.41
N VAL A 100 11.68 6.13 -0.69
CA VAL A 100 12.59 6.65 0.34
C VAL A 100 11.86 7.57 1.32
N THR A 101 11.02 8.48 0.81
CA THR A 101 10.21 9.39 1.63
C THR A 101 9.27 8.62 2.55
N ASP A 102 8.62 7.59 2.03
CA ASP A 102 7.70 6.75 2.79
C ASP A 102 8.42 5.98 3.91
N ALA A 103 9.57 5.37 3.59
CA ALA A 103 10.39 4.68 4.59
C ALA A 103 10.83 5.64 5.70
N TRP A 104 11.23 6.85 5.34
CA TRP A 104 11.63 7.87 6.31
C TRP A 104 10.47 8.32 7.18
N SER A 105 9.28 8.53 6.59
CA SER A 105 8.08 8.90 7.33
C SER A 105 7.61 7.82 8.32
N LEU A 106 7.94 6.56 8.06
CA LEU A 106 7.71 5.42 8.96
C LEU A 106 8.82 5.27 10.03
N GLY A 107 9.84 6.12 10.01
CA GLY A 107 10.96 6.06 10.96
C GLY A 107 11.88 4.86 10.75
N ILE A 108 11.95 4.31 9.54
CA ILE A 108 12.79 3.14 9.25
C ILE A 108 14.27 3.56 9.24
N THR A 109 15.05 2.95 10.11
CA THR A 109 16.47 3.26 10.32
C THR A 109 17.42 2.15 9.90
N LYS A 110 16.91 0.95 9.65
CA LYS A 110 17.69 -0.24 9.27
C LYS A 110 16.95 -1.08 8.25
N VAL A 111 17.68 -1.84 7.43
CA VAL A 111 17.13 -2.80 6.47
C VAL A 111 17.76 -4.17 6.67
N PRO A 112 17.08 -5.26 6.30
CA PRO A 112 15.69 -5.29 5.86
C PRO A 112 14.71 -4.94 7.00
N ALA A 113 13.59 -4.33 6.66
CA ALA A 113 12.50 -4.03 7.58
C ALA A 113 11.16 -4.51 6.98
N VAL A 114 10.37 -5.21 7.77
CA VAL A 114 9.00 -5.58 7.45
C VAL A 114 8.07 -4.76 8.32
N VAL A 115 7.17 -4.01 7.70
CA VAL A 115 6.21 -3.13 8.36
C VAL A 115 4.80 -3.66 8.14
N VAL A 116 4.00 -3.75 9.20
CA VAL A 116 2.59 -4.14 9.14
C VAL A 116 1.73 -3.01 9.70
N ASP A 117 0.66 -2.69 8.98
CA ASP A 117 -0.30 -1.63 9.33
C ASP A 117 0.36 -0.26 9.55
N ARG A 118 1.51 -0.01 8.91
CA ARG A 118 2.32 1.21 9.06
C ARG A 118 2.67 1.53 10.52
N ARG A 119 2.59 0.56 11.41
CA ARG A 119 2.72 0.72 12.86
C ARG A 119 3.72 -0.25 13.49
N TYR A 120 3.74 -1.49 13.05
CA TYR A 120 4.60 -2.53 13.62
C TYR A 120 5.75 -2.82 12.69
N VAL A 121 6.96 -2.91 13.23
CA VAL A 121 8.19 -3.11 12.44
C VAL A 121 9.01 -4.26 12.99
N VAL A 122 9.47 -5.14 12.11
CA VAL A 122 10.50 -6.15 12.41
C VAL A 122 11.72 -5.86 11.55
N TYR A 123 12.87 -5.72 12.19
CA TYR A 123 14.16 -5.50 11.54
C TYR A 123 14.95 -6.80 11.42
N GLY A 124 15.74 -6.93 10.35
CA GLY A 124 16.71 -7.99 10.18
C GLY A 124 16.12 -9.37 9.82
N GLU A 125 14.81 -9.47 9.60
CA GLU A 125 14.18 -10.69 9.12
C GLU A 125 13.96 -10.62 7.61
N ALA A 126 14.64 -11.48 6.87
CA ALA A 126 14.56 -11.53 5.41
C ALA A 126 13.30 -12.24 4.89
N ASN A 127 12.68 -13.09 5.71
CA ASN A 127 11.45 -13.79 5.34
C ASN A 127 10.23 -13.02 5.86
N VAL A 128 9.38 -12.57 4.93
CA VAL A 128 8.23 -11.71 5.23
C VAL A 128 7.21 -12.42 6.11
N GLU A 129 6.91 -13.69 5.82
CA GLU A 129 5.92 -14.45 6.57
C GLU A 129 6.37 -14.65 8.03
N ARG A 130 7.67 -14.88 8.26
CA ARG A 130 8.22 -14.98 9.62
C ARG A 130 8.17 -13.65 10.36
N ALA A 131 8.44 -12.54 9.67
CA ALA A 131 8.34 -11.21 10.26
C ALA A 131 6.89 -10.89 10.65
N VAL A 132 5.93 -11.17 9.77
CA VAL A 132 4.49 -11.00 10.04
C VAL A 132 4.06 -11.87 11.22
N ALA A 133 4.47 -13.13 11.27
CA ALA A 133 4.14 -14.03 12.39
C ALA A 133 4.63 -13.49 13.74
N ARG A 134 5.83 -12.89 13.80
CA ARG A 134 6.36 -12.23 15.01
C ARG A 134 5.50 -11.03 15.43
N ILE A 135 5.05 -10.23 14.47
CA ILE A 135 4.17 -9.09 14.74
C ILE A 135 2.83 -9.57 15.30
N GLU A 136 2.23 -10.59 14.69
CA GLU A 136 0.96 -11.15 15.14
C GLU A 136 1.07 -11.78 16.53
N GLN A 137 2.19 -12.42 16.85
CA GLN A 137 2.45 -12.90 18.20
C GLN A 137 2.51 -11.73 19.21
N HIS A 138 3.26 -10.68 18.87
CA HIS A 138 3.38 -9.49 19.72
C HIS A 138 2.04 -8.80 19.97
N LYS A 139 1.18 -8.69 18.95
CA LYS A 139 -0.17 -8.13 19.06
C LYS A 139 -1.04 -8.94 20.05
N ARG A 140 -0.92 -10.27 20.06
CA ARG A 140 -1.66 -11.14 20.98
C ARG A 140 -1.18 -11.01 22.44
N GLU A 141 0.12 -10.79 22.64
CA GLU A 141 0.73 -10.67 23.97
C GLU A 141 0.50 -9.29 24.61
N ARG A 142 0.21 -8.28 23.78
CA ARG A 142 -0.01 -6.89 24.22
C ARG A 142 -1.23 -6.30 23.51
N PRO A 143 -2.45 -6.74 23.87
CA PRO A 143 -3.69 -6.25 23.28
C PRO A 143 -3.97 -4.76 23.58
#